data_494626979a972c66e00d3063cdd381fa
#
_entry.id   494626979a972c66e00d3063cdd381fa
#
_cell.length_a   1.000
_cell.length_b   1.000
_cell.length_c   1.000
_cell.angle_alpha   90.00
_cell.angle_beta   90.00
_cell.angle_gamma   90.00
#
_symmetry.space_group_name_H-M   'P 1'
#
loop_
_entity.id
_entity.type
_entity.pdbx_description
1 polymer ?
#
loop_
_entity_poly.entity_id
_entity_poly.type
_entity_poly.pdbx_seq_one_letter_code
_entity_poly.pdbx_strand_id
1 'polypeptide(L)'
;QKEIEFLSIYNNLIAEYDIKLKQDKQDTFLDKWYLHNVRNEIEYVYSLIQQIKNENIRNIATIILSRTMRSCRATTHSDLATLVEPVYYTYYCHKHKKICKPLFSILKWWLTYSRDTVKRLAEYAKLRKDKMQYCLTGDSRTIDLITELSKVNPEFAYILAKNKARGIFTSPPYVGLIDYHEQHAYAYDLFGFKRNDELEIGPLFKGQGSEARKNYIEGISTVLNNFKKYLVKDYDIFI
;
A
#
# COMPACT_ATOMS: atom_id res chain seq x y z
N GLN A 1 -2.41 -24.47 -26.61
CA GLN A 1 -3.31 -23.82 -27.59
C GLN A 1 -4.12 -22.70 -26.93
N LYS A 2 -4.83 -22.95 -25.80
CA LYS A 2 -5.57 -21.95 -25.03
C LYS A 2 -4.67 -20.82 -24.45
N GLU A 3 -3.45 -21.15 -24.07
CA GLU A 3 -2.46 -20.17 -23.58
C GLU A 3 -1.96 -19.22 -24.69
N ILE A 4 -1.77 -19.76 -25.90
CA ILE A 4 -1.39 -18.99 -27.08
C ILE A 4 -2.54 -18.07 -27.51
N GLU A 5 -3.76 -18.57 -27.48
CA GLU A 5 -4.97 -17.81 -27.79
C GLU A 5 -5.21 -16.68 -26.78
N PHE A 6 -5.03 -16.95 -25.49
CA PHE A 6 -5.10 -15.93 -24.43
C PHE A 6 -4.02 -14.86 -24.60
N LEU A 7 -2.78 -15.24 -24.86
CA LEU A 7 -1.68 -14.30 -25.10
C LEU A 7 -1.89 -13.45 -26.35
N SER A 8 -2.50 -14.01 -27.40
CA SER A 8 -2.84 -13.28 -28.61
C SER A 8 -3.93 -12.22 -28.35
N ILE A 9 -5.01 -12.60 -27.68
CA ILE A 9 -6.10 -11.69 -27.28
C ILE A 9 -5.55 -10.58 -26.37
N TYR A 10 -4.74 -10.96 -25.38
CA TYR A 10 -4.12 -10.03 -24.43
C TYR A 10 -3.17 -9.03 -25.11
N ASN A 11 -2.32 -9.51 -26.02
CA ASN A 11 -1.41 -8.63 -26.78
C ASN A 11 -2.17 -7.67 -27.71
N ASN A 12 -3.27 -8.10 -28.30
CA ASN A 12 -4.12 -7.24 -29.12
C ASN A 12 -4.82 -6.17 -28.30
N LEU A 13 -5.34 -6.52 -27.11
CA LEU A 13 -5.95 -5.57 -26.17
C LEU A 13 -4.95 -4.53 -25.68
N ILE A 14 -3.71 -4.95 -25.35
CA ILE A 14 -2.65 -4.04 -24.96
C ILE A 14 -2.27 -3.10 -26.10
N ALA A 15 -2.13 -3.61 -27.32
CA ALA A 15 -1.78 -2.79 -28.47
C ALA A 15 -2.87 -1.74 -28.77
N GLU A 16 -4.14 -2.11 -28.66
CA GLU A 16 -5.26 -1.19 -28.82
C GLU A 16 -5.27 -0.13 -27.71
N TYR A 17 -4.98 -0.51 -26.48
CA TYR A 17 -4.92 0.39 -25.32
C TYR A 17 -3.71 1.32 -25.38
N ASP A 18 -2.57 0.82 -25.81
CA ASP A 18 -1.31 1.57 -26.00
C ASP A 18 -1.47 2.74 -26.97
N ILE A 19 -2.25 2.56 -28.03
CA ILE A 19 -2.56 3.63 -29.00
C ILE A 19 -3.36 4.78 -28.34
N LYS A 20 -4.28 4.47 -27.43
CA LYS A 20 -5.09 5.48 -26.73
C LYS A 20 -4.29 6.26 -25.70
N LEU A 21 -3.35 5.63 -24.98
CA LEU A 21 -2.59 6.25 -23.89
C LEU A 21 -1.39 7.07 -24.35
N LYS A 22 -0.89 6.87 -25.56
CA LYS A 22 0.19 7.71 -26.14
C LYS A 22 -0.17 9.20 -26.24
N GLN A 23 -1.45 9.54 -26.10
CA GLN A 23 -1.93 10.91 -26.26
C GLN A 23 -1.93 11.72 -24.95
N ASP A 24 -1.87 11.09 -23.77
CA ASP A 24 -2.05 11.74 -22.46
C ASP A 24 -0.84 11.56 -21.53
N LYS A 25 0.38 11.73 -22.04
CA LYS A 25 1.58 11.70 -21.18
C LYS A 25 1.53 12.87 -20.18
N GLN A 26 1.17 12.54 -18.96
CA GLN A 26 1.45 13.38 -17.80
C GLN A 26 2.71 12.86 -17.13
N ASP A 27 3.52 13.76 -16.57
CA ASP A 27 4.74 13.40 -15.82
C ASP A 27 4.33 12.90 -14.42
N THR A 28 3.73 11.71 -14.38
CA THR A 28 3.23 11.09 -13.16
C THR A 28 4.25 10.08 -12.62
N PHE A 29 4.03 9.63 -11.39
CA PHE A 29 4.80 8.52 -10.81
C PHE A 29 4.69 7.25 -11.67
N LEU A 30 3.52 6.98 -12.23
CA LEU A 30 3.30 5.83 -13.10
C LEU A 30 4.12 5.93 -14.38
N ASP A 31 4.22 7.10 -14.99
CA ASP A 31 5.05 7.32 -16.18
C ASP A 31 6.53 7.09 -15.91
N LYS A 32 6.99 7.53 -14.75
CA LYS A 32 8.40 7.45 -14.35
C LYS A 32 8.81 6.04 -13.94
N TRP A 33 7.97 5.30 -13.23
CA TRP A 33 8.39 4.08 -12.54
C TRP A 33 7.91 2.78 -13.18
N TYR A 34 7.21 2.86 -14.31
CA TYR A 34 6.76 1.66 -15.03
C TYR A 34 7.12 1.73 -16.51
N LEU A 35 7.42 0.58 -17.11
CA LEU A 35 7.46 0.50 -18.55
C LEU A 35 6.05 0.80 -19.09
N HIS A 36 5.99 1.42 -20.26
CA HIS A 36 4.74 1.89 -20.84
C HIS A 36 3.66 0.78 -20.96
N ASN A 37 4.02 -0.39 -21.44
CA ASN A 37 3.11 -1.55 -21.50
C ASN A 37 2.66 -2.03 -20.12
N VAL A 38 3.55 -2.00 -19.13
CA VAL A 38 3.20 -2.36 -17.72
C VAL A 38 2.23 -1.36 -17.11
N ARG A 39 2.44 -0.06 -17.36
CA ARG A 39 1.50 0.98 -16.97
C ARG A 39 0.12 0.74 -17.59
N ASN A 40 0.06 0.47 -18.89
CA ASN A 40 -1.18 0.23 -19.60
C ASN A 40 -1.95 -0.96 -19.01
N GLU A 41 -1.25 -2.05 -18.70
CA GLU A 41 -1.84 -3.22 -18.04
C GLU A 41 -2.39 -2.87 -16.65
N ILE A 42 -1.67 -2.08 -15.88
CA ILE A 42 -2.10 -1.63 -14.54
C ILE A 42 -3.40 -0.83 -14.64
N GLU A 43 -3.44 0.17 -15.51
CA GLU A 43 -4.61 1.04 -15.68
C GLU A 43 -5.81 0.25 -16.21
N TYR A 44 -5.58 -0.66 -17.15
CA TYR A 44 -6.62 -1.55 -17.67
C TYR A 44 -7.20 -2.45 -16.58
N VAL A 45 -6.34 -3.15 -15.83
CA VAL A 45 -6.80 -3.99 -14.71
C VAL A 45 -7.52 -3.17 -13.66
N TYR A 46 -7.06 -1.97 -13.36
CA TYR A 46 -7.74 -1.08 -12.43
C TYR A 46 -9.14 -0.69 -12.92
N SER A 47 -9.29 -0.38 -14.21
CA SER A 47 -10.60 -0.08 -14.80
C SER A 47 -11.59 -1.25 -14.68
N LEU A 48 -11.12 -2.48 -14.81
CA LEU A 48 -11.93 -3.69 -14.58
C LEU A 48 -12.30 -3.86 -13.10
N ILE A 49 -11.36 -3.60 -12.19
CA ILE A 49 -11.62 -3.67 -10.75
C ILE A 49 -12.73 -2.69 -10.35
N GLN A 50 -12.74 -1.47 -10.92
CA GLN A 50 -13.78 -0.47 -10.62
C GLN A 50 -15.19 -0.93 -11.04
N GLN A 51 -15.32 -1.85 -11.97
CA GLN A 51 -16.60 -2.42 -12.41
C GLN A 51 -17.14 -3.50 -11.45
N ILE A 52 -16.35 -3.97 -10.49
CA ILE A 52 -16.77 -4.97 -9.52
C ILE A 52 -17.79 -4.35 -8.55
N LYS A 53 -19.02 -4.84 -8.58
CA LYS A 53 -20.12 -4.32 -7.73
C LYS A 53 -19.91 -4.59 -6.25
N ASN A 54 -19.40 -5.77 -5.90
CA ASN A 54 -19.16 -6.13 -4.49
C ASN A 54 -17.92 -5.39 -3.97
N GLU A 55 -18.13 -4.51 -3.01
CA GLU A 55 -17.09 -3.65 -2.46
C GLU A 55 -15.95 -4.45 -1.81
N ASN A 56 -16.24 -5.51 -1.07
CA ASN A 56 -15.20 -6.32 -0.44
C ASN A 56 -14.30 -7.01 -1.48
N ILE A 57 -14.90 -7.52 -2.55
CA ILE A 57 -14.13 -8.14 -3.65
C ILE A 57 -13.32 -7.07 -4.37
N ARG A 58 -13.90 -5.90 -4.64
CA ARG A 58 -13.21 -4.77 -5.25
C ARG A 58 -12.00 -4.33 -4.41
N ASN A 59 -12.16 -4.21 -3.09
CA ASN A 59 -11.08 -3.85 -2.18
C ASN A 59 -9.97 -4.91 -2.15
N ILE A 60 -10.31 -6.19 -2.13
CA ILE A 60 -9.33 -7.29 -2.21
C ILE A 60 -8.56 -7.24 -3.53
N ALA A 61 -9.26 -7.06 -4.66
CA ALA A 61 -8.63 -6.95 -5.98
C ALA A 61 -7.71 -5.72 -6.06
N THR A 62 -8.12 -4.58 -5.48
CA THR A 62 -7.29 -3.37 -5.39
C THR A 62 -6.02 -3.61 -4.57
N ILE A 63 -6.10 -4.34 -3.46
CA ILE A 63 -4.92 -4.73 -2.66
C ILE A 63 -4.00 -5.64 -3.48
N ILE A 64 -4.53 -6.60 -4.23
CA ILE A 64 -3.73 -7.46 -5.11
C ILE A 64 -3.03 -6.61 -6.17
N LEU A 65 -3.73 -5.66 -6.79
CA LEU A 65 -3.13 -4.74 -7.77
C LEU A 65 -2.03 -3.89 -7.13
N SER A 66 -2.26 -3.31 -5.98
CA SER A 66 -1.27 -2.53 -5.23
C SER A 66 0.02 -3.33 -4.96
N ARG A 67 -0.10 -4.58 -4.50
CA ARG A 67 1.05 -5.49 -4.32
C ARG A 67 1.76 -5.79 -5.64
N THR A 68 1.01 -6.00 -6.69
CA THR A 68 1.51 -6.25 -8.05
C THR A 68 2.30 -5.05 -8.56
N MET A 69 1.74 -3.86 -8.45
CA MET A 69 2.39 -2.62 -8.85
C MET A 69 3.74 -2.44 -8.15
N ARG A 70 3.80 -2.64 -6.84
CA ARG A 70 5.05 -2.54 -6.09
C ARG A 70 6.15 -3.45 -6.65
N SER A 71 5.80 -4.63 -7.13
CA SER A 71 6.76 -5.60 -7.69
C SER A 71 7.11 -5.38 -9.15
N CYS A 72 6.31 -4.58 -9.87
CA CYS A 72 6.47 -4.34 -11.31
C CYS A 72 7.14 -3.01 -11.65
N ARG A 73 7.60 -2.26 -10.65
CA ARG A 73 8.33 -1.01 -10.89
C ARG A 73 9.60 -1.25 -11.70
N ALA A 74 9.88 -0.33 -12.61
CA ALA A 74 11.10 -0.30 -13.40
C ALA A 74 12.27 0.18 -12.54
N THR A 75 12.75 -0.68 -11.66
CA THR A 75 13.86 -0.40 -10.75
C THR A 75 14.72 -1.65 -10.55
N THR A 76 15.90 -1.50 -9.95
CA THR A 76 16.73 -2.66 -9.62
C THR A 76 16.11 -3.46 -8.47
N HIS A 77 16.48 -4.73 -8.33
CA HIS A 77 16.03 -5.55 -7.21
C HIS A 77 16.60 -5.09 -5.84
N SER A 78 17.67 -4.31 -5.86
CA SER A 78 18.24 -3.70 -4.65
C SER A 78 17.42 -2.51 -4.16
N ASP A 79 16.82 -1.77 -5.10
CA ASP A 79 16.16 -0.49 -4.84
C ASP A 79 14.63 -0.61 -4.69
N LEU A 80 14.11 -1.85 -4.59
CA LEU A 80 12.68 -2.08 -4.40
C LEU A 80 12.12 -1.47 -3.11
N ALA A 81 12.93 -1.36 -2.07
CA ALA A 81 12.55 -0.76 -0.79
C ALA A 81 12.75 0.77 -0.77
N THR A 82 13.73 1.28 -1.51
CA THR A 82 14.01 2.71 -1.62
C THR A 82 14.27 3.03 -3.08
N LEU A 83 13.38 3.78 -3.69
CA LEU A 83 13.46 4.15 -5.10
C LEU A 83 14.59 5.16 -5.30
N VAL A 84 15.58 4.81 -6.13
CA VAL A 84 16.70 5.69 -6.45
C VAL A 84 16.51 6.26 -7.85
N GLU A 85 16.57 5.37 -8.88
CA GLU A 85 16.40 5.75 -10.27
C GLU A 85 15.60 4.67 -11.04
N PRO A 86 14.78 5.06 -12.03
CA PRO A 86 14.13 4.09 -12.88
C PRO A 86 15.13 3.41 -13.81
N VAL A 87 14.93 2.10 -14.03
CA VAL A 87 15.77 1.28 -14.91
C VAL A 87 14.90 0.63 -15.98
N TYR A 88 15.04 1.05 -17.23
CA TYR A 88 14.21 0.61 -18.35
C TYR A 88 14.90 -0.42 -19.27
N TYR A 89 16.13 -0.79 -18.96
CA TYR A 89 16.99 -1.70 -19.73
C TYR A 89 17.55 -2.83 -18.86
N THR A 90 18.25 -3.76 -19.47
CA THR A 90 18.93 -4.84 -18.75
C THR A 90 20.08 -4.31 -17.90
N TYR A 91 20.24 -4.87 -16.70
CA TYR A 91 21.25 -4.44 -15.74
C TYR A 91 21.85 -5.65 -15.01
N TYR A 92 23.09 -5.52 -14.54
CA TYR A 92 23.65 -6.51 -13.63
C TYR A 92 23.06 -6.37 -12.23
N CYS A 93 22.43 -7.44 -11.76
CA CYS A 93 21.82 -7.47 -10.44
C CYS A 93 22.75 -8.07 -9.42
N HIS A 94 23.29 -7.27 -8.51
CA HIS A 94 24.17 -7.72 -7.44
C HIS A 94 23.49 -8.71 -6.48
N LYS A 95 22.19 -8.54 -6.24
CA LYS A 95 21.39 -9.44 -5.39
C LYS A 95 21.27 -10.85 -5.99
N HIS A 96 21.06 -10.95 -7.30
CA HIS A 96 20.86 -12.23 -7.99
C HIS A 96 22.14 -12.73 -8.70
N LYS A 97 23.22 -11.93 -8.70
CA LYS A 97 24.50 -12.20 -9.38
C LYS A 97 24.34 -12.60 -10.85
N LYS A 98 23.43 -11.92 -11.56
CA LYS A 98 23.14 -12.16 -12.98
C LYS A 98 22.57 -10.91 -13.66
N ILE A 99 22.49 -10.97 -14.99
CA ILE A 99 21.79 -9.96 -15.77
C ILE A 99 20.28 -10.11 -15.51
N CYS A 100 19.66 -9.04 -15.05
CA CYS A 100 18.22 -8.89 -14.86
C CYS A 100 17.68 -7.86 -15.83
N LYS A 101 16.38 -7.86 -16.03
CA LYS A 101 15.67 -6.90 -16.88
C LYS A 101 14.39 -6.43 -16.17
N PRO A 102 13.89 -5.25 -16.49
CA PRO A 102 12.56 -4.80 -16.05
C PRO A 102 11.48 -5.79 -16.47
N LEU A 103 10.39 -5.78 -15.75
CA LEU A 103 9.23 -6.61 -16.09
C LEU A 103 8.44 -5.96 -17.23
N PHE A 104 8.05 -6.78 -18.20
CA PHE A 104 7.27 -6.34 -19.36
C PHE A 104 5.77 -6.61 -19.24
N SER A 105 5.34 -7.24 -18.14
CA SER A 105 3.93 -7.51 -17.86
C SER A 105 3.70 -7.71 -16.37
N ILE A 106 2.53 -7.33 -15.89
CA ILE A 106 2.11 -7.55 -14.50
C ILE A 106 1.62 -8.98 -14.28
N LEU A 107 1.32 -9.75 -15.31
CA LEU A 107 0.57 -11.01 -15.24
C LEU A 107 1.15 -11.99 -14.23
N LYS A 108 2.47 -12.17 -14.23
CA LYS A 108 3.15 -13.08 -13.29
C LYS A 108 2.87 -12.70 -11.83
N TRP A 109 3.03 -11.45 -11.49
CA TRP A 109 2.85 -10.98 -10.11
C TRP A 109 1.38 -10.88 -9.72
N TRP A 110 0.53 -10.50 -10.67
CA TRP A 110 -0.91 -10.54 -10.48
C TRP A 110 -1.39 -11.94 -10.09
N LEU A 111 -1.02 -12.97 -10.86
CA LEU A 111 -1.37 -14.36 -10.56
C LEU A 111 -0.76 -14.85 -9.23
N THR A 112 0.50 -14.49 -8.97
CA THR A 112 1.19 -14.87 -7.74
C THR A 112 0.48 -14.28 -6.52
N TYR A 113 0.19 -12.99 -6.52
CA TYR A 113 -0.47 -12.33 -5.40
C TYR A 113 -1.95 -12.67 -5.28
N SER A 114 -2.62 -12.97 -6.37
CA SER A 114 -3.99 -13.49 -6.34
C SER A 114 -4.05 -14.82 -5.59
N ARG A 115 -3.19 -15.78 -5.95
CA ARG A 115 -3.12 -17.10 -5.29
C ARG A 115 -2.72 -16.97 -3.82
N ASP A 116 -1.71 -16.16 -3.52
CA ASP A 116 -1.25 -15.90 -2.14
C ASP A 116 -2.38 -15.25 -1.31
N THR A 117 -3.10 -14.29 -1.87
CA THR A 117 -4.19 -13.63 -1.15
C THR A 117 -5.34 -14.59 -0.85
N VAL A 118 -5.74 -15.42 -1.83
CA VAL A 118 -6.78 -16.45 -1.61
C VAL A 118 -6.36 -17.43 -0.51
N LYS A 119 -5.10 -17.91 -0.54
CA LYS A 119 -4.56 -18.79 0.49
C LYS A 119 -4.62 -18.14 1.87
N ARG A 120 -4.14 -16.92 2.00
CA ARG A 120 -4.13 -16.16 3.27
C ARG A 120 -5.53 -15.90 3.80
N LEU A 121 -6.48 -15.57 2.94
CA LEU A 121 -7.88 -15.39 3.34
C LEU A 121 -8.50 -16.68 3.85
N ALA A 122 -8.20 -17.82 3.21
CA ALA A 122 -8.66 -19.12 3.67
C ALA A 122 -8.05 -19.54 5.02
N GLU A 123 -6.76 -19.25 5.23
CA GLU A 123 -6.08 -19.46 6.52
C GLU A 123 -6.66 -18.55 7.61
N TYR A 124 -6.83 -17.27 7.31
CA TYR A 124 -7.44 -16.30 8.23
C TYR A 124 -8.85 -16.68 8.61
N ALA A 125 -9.67 -17.15 7.66
CA ALA A 125 -11.05 -17.58 7.93
C ALA A 125 -11.13 -18.71 8.98
N LYS A 126 -10.13 -19.61 9.02
CA LYS A 126 -10.02 -20.66 10.04
C LYS A 126 -9.63 -20.12 11.42
N LEU A 127 -8.84 -19.06 11.46
CA LEU A 127 -8.35 -18.46 12.70
C LEU A 127 -9.28 -17.38 13.25
N ARG A 128 -10.11 -16.79 12.38
CA ARG A 128 -11.03 -15.72 12.74
C ARG A 128 -12.00 -16.19 13.81
N LYS A 129 -12.13 -15.39 14.85
CA LYS A 129 -13.16 -15.51 15.88
C LYS A 129 -14.21 -14.43 15.69
N ASP A 130 -15.40 -14.66 16.22
CA ASP A 130 -16.46 -13.65 16.25
C ASP A 130 -16.11 -12.56 17.25
N LYS A 131 -15.32 -11.58 16.78
CA LYS A 131 -14.89 -10.40 17.53
C LYS A 131 -15.09 -9.16 16.67
N MET A 132 -15.52 -8.08 17.29
CA MET A 132 -15.62 -6.80 16.63
C MET A 132 -14.23 -6.30 16.23
N GLN A 133 -14.10 -5.89 14.99
CA GLN A 133 -12.88 -5.34 14.43
C GLN A 133 -13.22 -4.24 13.42
N TYR A 134 -12.64 -3.07 13.59
CA TYR A 134 -12.85 -1.93 12.71
C TYR A 134 -11.51 -1.31 12.32
N CYS A 135 -11.44 -0.82 11.08
CA CYS A 135 -10.33 -0.04 10.57
C CYS A 135 -10.79 1.41 10.45
N LEU A 136 -10.06 2.31 11.10
CA LEU A 136 -10.29 3.75 11.02
C LEU A 136 -9.10 4.40 10.32
N THR A 137 -9.37 5.48 9.59
CA THR A 137 -8.34 6.27 8.90
C THR A 137 -8.32 7.68 9.48
N GLY A 138 -7.13 8.18 9.80
CA GLY A 138 -6.95 9.53 10.31
C GLY A 138 -5.53 9.77 10.83
N ASP A 139 -5.23 11.01 11.19
CA ASP A 139 -3.98 11.34 11.87
C ASP A 139 -4.01 10.80 13.30
N SER A 140 -3.16 9.83 13.61
CA SER A 140 -3.11 9.17 14.93
C SER A 140 -2.78 10.12 16.08
N ARG A 141 -2.22 11.30 15.81
CA ARG A 141 -1.97 12.34 16.84
C ARG A 141 -3.24 13.02 17.32
N THR A 142 -4.29 13.05 16.50
CA THR A 142 -5.48 13.88 16.74
C THR A 142 -6.80 13.13 16.59
N ILE A 143 -6.83 11.96 15.96
CA ILE A 143 -8.06 11.20 15.74
C ILE A 143 -8.82 10.94 17.06
N ASP A 144 -10.11 11.19 17.06
CA ASP A 144 -10.99 10.78 18.15
C ASP A 144 -11.67 9.46 17.82
N LEU A 145 -11.23 8.38 18.52
CA LEU A 145 -11.71 7.02 18.24
C LEU A 145 -13.20 6.85 18.51
N ILE A 146 -13.74 7.51 19.54
CA ILE A 146 -15.17 7.38 19.89
C ILE A 146 -16.02 8.02 18.80
N THR A 147 -15.65 9.22 18.38
CA THR A 147 -16.34 9.94 17.31
C THR A 147 -16.29 9.16 15.98
N GLU A 148 -15.12 8.65 15.59
CA GLU A 148 -14.97 7.92 14.31
C GLU A 148 -15.66 6.55 14.36
N LEU A 149 -15.56 5.82 15.48
CA LEU A 149 -16.27 4.55 15.65
C LEU A 149 -17.78 4.74 15.65
N SER A 150 -18.30 5.83 16.25
CA SER A 150 -19.73 6.10 16.29
C SER A 150 -20.36 6.23 14.89
N LYS A 151 -19.57 6.66 13.89
CA LYS A 151 -20.03 6.76 12.50
C LYS A 151 -20.21 5.38 11.83
N VAL A 152 -19.44 4.38 12.25
CA VAL A 152 -19.42 3.05 11.63
C VAL A 152 -20.04 1.96 12.49
N ASN A 153 -19.92 2.06 13.81
CA ASN A 153 -20.53 1.15 14.79
C ASN A 153 -20.71 1.83 16.15
N PRO A 154 -21.89 2.43 16.42
CA PRO A 154 -22.19 3.09 17.69
C PRO A 154 -22.08 2.17 18.92
N GLU A 155 -22.42 0.88 18.78
CA GLU A 155 -22.31 -0.09 19.86
C GLU A 155 -20.84 -0.29 20.27
N PHE A 156 -19.95 -0.45 19.31
CA PHE A 156 -18.53 -0.60 19.61
C PHE A 156 -17.92 0.68 20.19
N ALA A 157 -18.35 1.85 19.71
CA ALA A 157 -17.95 3.14 20.30
C ALA A 157 -18.36 3.22 21.79
N TYR A 158 -19.59 2.82 22.12
CA TYR A 158 -20.08 2.76 23.51
C TYR A 158 -19.25 1.78 24.35
N ILE A 159 -18.96 0.58 23.84
CA ILE A 159 -18.14 -0.43 24.52
C ILE A 159 -16.74 0.14 24.82
N LEU A 160 -16.10 0.78 23.84
CA LEU A 160 -14.77 1.39 24.02
C LEU A 160 -14.82 2.54 25.04
N ALA A 161 -15.82 3.39 24.98
CA ALA A 161 -16.00 4.49 25.94
C ALA A 161 -16.13 4.00 27.38
N LYS A 162 -16.94 2.94 27.59
CA LYS A 162 -17.24 2.39 28.91
C LYS A 162 -16.13 1.52 29.47
N ASN A 163 -15.63 0.57 28.69
CA ASN A 163 -14.73 -0.49 29.17
C ASN A 163 -13.26 -0.17 28.96
N LYS A 164 -12.95 0.81 28.10
CA LYS A 164 -11.59 1.14 27.68
C LYS A 164 -10.86 -0.02 26.99
N ALA A 165 -9.76 0.27 26.32
CA ALA A 165 -8.87 -0.73 25.73
C ALA A 165 -7.81 -1.15 26.75
N ARG A 166 -7.33 -2.41 26.64
CA ARG A 166 -6.31 -2.96 27.55
C ARG A 166 -4.89 -2.77 27.05
N GLY A 167 -4.69 -2.32 25.83
CA GLY A 167 -3.34 -2.12 25.33
C GLY A 167 -3.29 -1.55 23.92
N ILE A 168 -2.07 -1.30 23.49
CA ILE A 168 -1.69 -0.87 22.15
C ILE A 168 -0.74 -1.92 21.58
N PHE A 169 -1.00 -2.34 20.35
CA PHE A 169 -0.07 -3.12 19.55
C PHE A 169 0.28 -2.30 18.31
N THR A 170 1.56 -1.96 18.12
CA THR A 170 1.97 -1.05 17.05
C THR A 170 3.36 -1.40 16.52
N SER A 171 3.60 -1.00 15.27
CA SER A 171 4.93 -0.94 14.66
C SER A 171 5.10 0.49 14.15
N PRO A 172 5.70 1.39 14.96
CA PRO A 172 5.88 2.78 14.55
C PRO A 172 6.82 2.89 13.35
N PRO A 173 6.74 3.97 12.56
CA PRO A 173 7.63 4.18 11.43
C PRO A 173 9.10 4.25 11.88
N TYR A 174 10.01 3.85 11.00
CA TYR A 174 11.45 3.91 11.27
C TYR A 174 12.00 5.29 10.93
N VAL A 175 12.51 6.00 11.92
CA VAL A 175 13.02 7.37 11.75
C VAL A 175 14.13 7.45 10.70
N GLY A 176 13.91 8.26 9.66
CA GLY A 176 14.88 8.54 8.61
C GLY A 176 15.33 7.33 7.79
N LEU A 177 14.57 6.25 7.74
CA LEU A 177 14.91 5.04 6.97
C LEU A 177 13.98 4.81 5.79
N ILE A 178 12.73 5.20 5.88
CA ILE A 178 11.71 4.93 4.86
C ILE A 178 10.94 6.22 4.61
N ASP A 179 10.71 6.51 3.35
CA ASP A 179 9.72 7.48 2.88
C ASP A 179 8.49 6.71 2.45
N TYR A 180 7.51 6.62 3.34
CA TYR A 180 6.30 5.82 3.12
C TYR A 180 5.42 6.41 2.01
N HIS A 181 5.36 7.74 1.92
CA HIS A 181 4.58 8.39 0.88
C HIS A 181 5.18 8.15 -0.50
N GLU A 182 6.51 8.26 -0.64
CA GLU A 182 7.19 7.98 -1.91
C GLU A 182 7.11 6.49 -2.28
N GLN A 183 7.23 5.60 -1.29
CA GLN A 183 7.07 4.16 -1.51
C GLN A 183 5.69 3.79 -2.07
N HIS A 184 4.67 4.56 -1.74
CA HIS A 184 3.28 4.31 -2.12
C HIS A 184 2.71 5.36 -3.08
N ALA A 185 3.57 6.20 -3.70
CA ALA A 185 3.14 7.28 -4.59
C ALA A 185 2.26 6.79 -5.75
N TYR A 186 2.48 5.56 -6.23
CA TYR A 186 1.59 4.92 -7.21
C TYR A 186 0.12 4.82 -6.75
N ALA A 187 -0.13 4.74 -5.45
CA ALA A 187 -1.50 4.67 -4.93
C ALA A 187 -2.20 6.03 -4.98
N TYR A 188 -1.46 7.12 -4.84
CA TYR A 188 -2.01 8.46 -5.01
C TYR A 188 -2.37 8.72 -6.46
N ASP A 189 -1.49 8.38 -7.40
CA ASP A 189 -1.72 8.57 -8.82
C ASP A 189 -2.88 7.72 -9.35
N LEU A 190 -2.91 6.42 -9.01
CA LEU A 190 -3.90 5.50 -9.58
C LEU A 190 -5.21 5.45 -8.80
N PHE A 191 -5.14 5.42 -7.47
CA PHE A 191 -6.33 5.25 -6.64
C PHE A 191 -6.96 6.58 -6.19
N GLY A 192 -6.32 7.71 -6.51
CA GLY A 192 -6.82 9.05 -6.19
C GLY A 192 -6.80 9.39 -4.71
N PHE A 193 -5.97 8.73 -3.90
CA PHE A 193 -5.81 9.08 -2.49
C PHE A 193 -5.10 10.42 -2.34
N LYS A 194 -5.53 11.19 -1.34
CA LYS A 194 -4.84 12.44 -1.02
C LYS A 194 -3.47 12.15 -0.37
N ARG A 195 -2.43 12.78 -0.88
CA ARG A 195 -1.10 12.74 -0.29
C ARG A 195 -0.99 13.76 0.86
N ASN A 196 -0.39 13.34 1.98
CA ASN A 196 -0.27 14.16 3.20
C ASN A 196 1.14 13.97 3.80
N ASP A 197 2.18 14.32 3.05
CA ASP A 197 3.59 14.11 3.43
C ASP A 197 3.96 14.85 4.73
N GLU A 198 3.34 15.99 4.98
CA GLU A 198 3.54 16.79 6.19
C GLU A 198 3.09 16.07 7.48
N LEU A 199 2.22 15.06 7.35
CA LEU A 199 1.75 14.27 8.48
C LEU A 199 2.65 13.07 8.79
N GLU A 200 3.62 12.76 7.94
CA GLU A 200 4.51 11.61 8.14
C GLU A 200 5.44 11.83 9.34
N ILE A 201 5.50 10.83 10.23
CA ILE A 201 6.37 10.87 11.41
C ILE A 201 7.70 10.20 11.07
N GLY A 202 8.79 10.96 11.09
CA GLY A 202 10.15 10.47 10.85
C GLY A 202 10.46 10.08 9.40
N PRO A 203 10.05 10.85 8.37
CA PRO A 203 10.29 10.52 6.98
C PRO A 203 11.79 10.51 6.63
N LEU A 204 12.15 9.73 5.60
CA LEU A 204 13.54 9.56 5.15
C LEU A 204 14.24 10.89 4.85
N PHE A 205 13.57 11.83 4.19
CA PHE A 205 14.16 13.10 3.77
C PHE A 205 14.60 14.01 4.93
N LYS A 206 14.07 13.82 6.14
CA LYS A 206 14.52 14.52 7.37
C LYS A 206 15.76 13.90 8.00
N GLY A 207 16.19 12.73 7.51
CA GLY A 207 17.39 12.04 7.99
C GLY A 207 17.27 11.50 9.42
N GLN A 208 18.44 11.30 10.04
CA GLN A 208 18.58 10.70 11.38
C GLN A 208 19.34 11.60 12.37
N GLY A 209 19.49 12.87 12.09
CA GLY A 209 20.14 13.84 12.96
C GLY A 209 19.41 14.00 14.30
N SER A 210 20.02 14.72 15.24
CA SER A 210 19.46 14.93 16.58
C SER A 210 18.07 15.57 16.56
N GLU A 211 17.86 16.55 15.70
CA GLU A 211 16.58 17.24 15.54
C GLU A 211 15.51 16.31 14.95
N ALA A 212 15.85 15.52 13.92
CA ALA A 212 14.94 14.55 13.34
C ALA A 212 14.49 13.49 14.36
N ARG A 213 15.42 13.02 15.20
CA ARG A 213 15.11 12.09 16.29
C ARG A 213 14.23 12.73 17.37
N LYS A 214 14.49 13.99 17.73
CA LYS A 214 13.64 14.72 18.66
C LYS A 214 12.21 14.84 18.15
N ASN A 215 12.04 15.31 16.92
CA ASN A 215 10.73 15.46 16.28
C ASN A 215 10.00 14.12 16.16
N TYR A 216 10.72 13.03 15.88
CA TYR A 216 10.17 11.68 15.86
C TYR A 216 9.63 11.26 17.23
N ILE A 217 10.43 11.45 18.31
CA ILE A 217 10.02 11.11 19.68
C ILE A 217 8.81 11.93 20.10
N GLU A 218 8.78 13.23 19.79
CA GLU A 218 7.64 14.10 20.06
C GLU A 218 6.39 13.63 19.30
N GLY A 219 6.53 13.25 18.03
CA GLY A 219 5.43 12.73 17.21
C GLY A 219 4.85 11.43 17.80
N ILE A 220 5.69 10.46 18.12
CA ILE A 220 5.26 9.18 18.74
C ILE A 220 4.65 9.43 20.12
N SER A 221 5.25 10.29 20.93
CA SER A 221 4.71 10.66 22.25
C SER A 221 3.33 11.28 22.14
N THR A 222 3.10 12.15 21.15
CA THR A 222 1.79 12.75 20.88
C THR A 222 0.76 11.69 20.51
N VAL A 223 1.13 10.71 19.66
CA VAL A 223 0.25 9.57 19.32
C VAL A 223 -0.12 8.80 20.57
N LEU A 224 0.85 8.35 21.35
CA LEU A 224 0.59 7.57 22.56
C LEU A 224 -0.26 8.33 23.58
N ASN A 225 0.01 9.64 23.76
CA ASN A 225 -0.79 10.48 24.65
C ASN A 225 -2.22 10.65 24.14
N ASN A 226 -2.46 10.78 22.84
CA ASN A 226 -3.82 10.81 22.30
C ASN A 226 -4.59 9.51 22.58
N PHE A 227 -3.93 8.36 22.50
CA PHE A 227 -4.58 7.07 22.76
C PHE A 227 -4.75 6.76 24.25
N LYS A 228 -3.95 7.36 25.15
CA LYS A 228 -4.01 7.12 26.59
C LYS A 228 -5.41 7.32 27.18
N LYS A 229 -6.19 8.27 26.70
CA LYS A 229 -7.58 8.54 27.16
C LYS A 229 -8.54 7.36 26.92
N TYR A 230 -8.21 6.44 26.02
CA TYR A 230 -9.00 5.25 25.70
C TYR A 230 -8.53 3.99 26.43
N LEU A 231 -7.47 4.06 27.23
CA LEU A 231 -6.86 2.91 27.89
C LEU A 231 -7.32 2.78 29.35
N VAL A 232 -7.34 1.55 29.86
CA VAL A 232 -7.47 1.27 31.30
C VAL A 232 -6.24 1.77 32.05
N LYS A 233 -6.27 1.76 33.39
CA LYS A 233 -5.15 2.25 34.22
C LYS A 233 -3.88 1.39 33.99
N ASP A 234 -4.05 0.07 33.98
CA ASP A 234 -2.95 -0.89 33.79
C ASP A 234 -3.08 -1.49 32.39
N TYR A 235 -2.32 -0.94 31.45
CA TYR A 235 -2.35 -1.32 30.03
C TYR A 235 -0.98 -1.75 29.52
N ASP A 236 -0.99 -2.58 28.49
CA ASP A 236 0.20 -3.06 27.82
C ASP A 236 0.48 -2.29 26.53
N ILE A 237 1.74 -2.06 26.20
CA ILE A 237 2.17 -1.58 24.89
C ILE A 237 3.16 -2.57 24.30
N PHE A 238 2.84 -3.07 23.10
CA PHE A 238 3.70 -3.93 22.30
C PHE A 238 4.21 -3.15 21.07
N ILE A 239 5.53 -3.02 20.95
CA ILE A 239 6.21 -2.30 19.87
C ILE A 239 7.13 -3.25 19.12
#